data_45c9302e65206268f6ce6cbc4d46ffe3
#
_entry.id   45c9302e65206268f6ce6cbc4d46ffe3
#
_cell.length_a   1.000
_cell.length_b   1.000
_cell.length_c   1.000
_cell.angle_alpha   90.00
_cell.angle_beta   90.00
_cell.angle_gamma   90.00
#
_symmetry.space_group_name_H-M   'P 1'
#
loop_
_entity.id
_entity.type
_entity.pdbx_description
1 polymer ?
#
loop_
_entity_poly.entity_id
_entity_poly.type
_entity_poly.pdbx_seq_one_letter_code
_entity_poly.pdbx_strand_id
1 'polypeptide(L)'
;MTELLQALANGIIAGATIALPAVGLSMMYAVLRFPNFAVAGVASVGAYLAYVANVRWGLPPLATLPVAFAGAGLVGLACDRIGMRRLRRAPSSDGGLTVAIVSIAIMLALEAILRFAFGNDLRSFDVPIMRDVNVGGIRVSPQQFANLGVAVAVTACLFLYFRHTRMGKAMRAVADNPTLARLKGIDPDVVSALAIFLGMGLAGVGGALLGIDTSIDPLTGSRFLLTFFAASVLGGLASPAGAVIGAVAIGVAEEVALIWLPPTYRSAVGFVAIFLFLTFRPQGLMGRR
;
A
#
# COMPACT_ATOMS: atom_id res chain seq x y z
N MET A 1 -26.42 -13.59 11.77
CA MET A 1 -26.07 -12.25 12.28
C MET A 1 -24.62 -12.20 12.79
N THR A 2 -24.17 -13.19 13.54
CA THR A 2 -22.78 -13.27 14.04
C THR A 2 -21.74 -13.36 12.92
N GLU A 3 -22.00 -14.10 11.83
CA GLU A 3 -21.10 -14.20 10.67
C GLU A 3 -20.92 -12.86 9.95
N LEU A 4 -22.00 -12.09 9.77
CA LEU A 4 -21.90 -10.77 9.15
C LEU A 4 -21.10 -9.79 10.01
N LEU A 5 -21.32 -9.80 11.34
CA LEU A 5 -20.55 -8.96 12.26
C LEU A 5 -19.06 -9.34 12.28
N GLN A 6 -18.77 -10.64 12.20
CA GLN A 6 -17.40 -11.14 12.09
C GLN A 6 -16.76 -10.68 10.77
N ALA A 7 -17.45 -10.80 9.64
CA ALA A 7 -16.95 -10.35 8.34
C ALA A 7 -16.72 -8.82 8.30
N LEU A 8 -17.61 -8.04 8.91
CA LEU A 8 -17.41 -6.59 9.03
C LEU A 8 -16.18 -6.24 9.87
N ALA A 9 -15.98 -6.90 11.00
CA ALA A 9 -14.82 -6.69 11.86
C ALA A 9 -13.52 -7.06 11.12
N ASN A 10 -13.48 -8.25 10.52
CA ASN A 10 -12.32 -8.69 9.72
C ASN A 10 -12.07 -7.75 8.54
N GLY A 11 -13.12 -7.30 7.86
CA GLY A 11 -13.02 -6.39 6.73
C GLY A 11 -12.46 -5.02 7.10
N ILE A 12 -12.81 -4.48 8.28
CA ILE A 12 -12.23 -3.24 8.79
C ILE A 12 -10.74 -3.42 9.10
N ILE A 13 -10.36 -4.53 9.72
CA ILE A 13 -8.96 -4.84 10.06
C ILE A 13 -8.13 -5.02 8.78
N ALA A 14 -8.61 -5.85 7.85
CA ALA A 14 -7.95 -6.05 6.57
C ALA A 14 -7.87 -4.74 5.76
N GLY A 15 -8.96 -3.98 5.72
CA GLY A 15 -9.02 -2.69 5.05
C GLY A 15 -8.04 -1.66 5.62
N ALA A 16 -7.85 -1.63 6.94
CA ALA A 16 -6.87 -0.75 7.59
C ALA A 16 -5.43 -1.11 7.18
N THR A 17 -5.11 -2.40 7.06
CA THR A 17 -3.80 -2.87 6.60
C THR A 17 -3.57 -2.53 5.12
N ILE A 18 -4.59 -2.76 4.27
CA ILE A 18 -4.60 -2.42 2.84
C ILE A 18 -4.49 -0.89 2.63
N ALA A 19 -4.97 -0.09 3.58
CA ALA A 19 -4.93 1.36 3.49
C ALA A 19 -3.50 1.91 3.37
N LEU A 20 -2.50 1.29 3.98
CA LEU A 20 -1.11 1.76 3.94
C LEU A 20 -0.53 1.76 2.52
N PRO A 21 -0.52 0.61 1.78
CA PRO A 21 -0.09 0.60 0.38
C PRO A 21 -0.97 1.48 -0.52
N ALA A 22 -2.28 1.49 -0.30
CA ALA A 22 -3.21 2.30 -1.08
C ALA A 22 -2.97 3.81 -0.92
N VAL A 23 -2.74 4.27 0.31
CA VAL A 23 -2.36 5.67 0.60
C VAL A 23 -1.00 5.99 -0.01
N GLY A 24 -0.03 5.07 0.08
CA GLY A 24 1.27 5.20 -0.57
C GLY A 24 1.15 5.39 -2.08
N LEU A 25 0.33 4.55 -2.74
CA LEU A 25 0.03 4.65 -4.17
C LEU A 25 -0.64 5.98 -4.53
N SER A 26 -1.68 6.35 -3.77
CA SER A 26 -2.44 7.59 -3.97
C SER A 26 -1.55 8.84 -3.82
N MET A 27 -0.69 8.86 -2.80
CA MET A 27 0.26 9.94 -2.57
C MET A 27 1.27 10.07 -3.71
N MET A 28 1.85 8.95 -4.16
CA MET A 28 2.76 8.95 -5.30
C MET A 28 2.05 9.43 -6.56
N TYR A 29 0.82 8.95 -6.82
CA TYR A 29 0.04 9.38 -7.97
C TYR A 29 -0.27 10.88 -7.94
N ALA A 30 -0.60 11.46 -6.79
CA ALA A 30 -0.87 12.89 -6.66
C ALA A 30 0.32 13.75 -7.11
N VAL A 31 1.56 13.33 -6.78
CA VAL A 31 2.79 14.08 -7.09
C VAL A 31 3.34 13.73 -8.48
N LEU A 32 3.33 12.46 -8.86
CA LEU A 32 4.01 11.94 -10.06
C LEU A 32 3.10 11.86 -11.29
N ARG A 33 1.77 11.86 -11.10
CA ARG A 33 0.74 11.81 -12.14
C ARG A 33 0.76 10.54 -13.01
N PHE A 34 1.29 9.43 -12.50
CA PHE A 34 1.17 8.11 -13.11
C PHE A 34 0.98 7.03 -12.04
N PRO A 35 0.26 5.93 -12.35
CA PRO A 35 0.12 4.81 -11.43
C PRO A 35 1.43 4.02 -11.35
N ASN A 36 1.97 3.85 -10.13
CA ASN A 36 3.22 3.13 -9.92
C ASN A 36 2.94 1.71 -9.42
N PHE A 37 2.95 0.75 -10.33
CA PHE A 37 2.69 -0.66 -10.01
C PHE A 37 3.83 -1.35 -9.26
N ALA A 38 5.05 -0.78 -9.26
CA ALA A 38 6.16 -1.30 -8.47
C ALA A 38 5.86 -1.32 -6.95
N VAL A 39 4.83 -0.60 -6.50
CA VAL A 39 4.34 -0.61 -5.12
C VAL A 39 4.08 -2.02 -4.60
N ALA A 40 3.57 -2.93 -5.44
CA ALA A 40 3.30 -4.31 -5.06
C ALA A 40 4.60 -5.11 -4.83
N GLY A 41 5.54 -5.05 -5.76
CA GLY A 41 6.85 -5.70 -5.57
C GLY A 41 7.60 -5.15 -4.36
N VAL A 42 7.52 -3.84 -4.11
CA VAL A 42 8.13 -3.21 -2.94
C VAL A 42 7.41 -3.60 -1.65
N ALA A 43 6.09 -3.83 -1.66
CA ALA A 43 5.37 -4.39 -0.50
C ALA A 43 5.88 -5.78 -0.14
N SER A 44 6.11 -6.67 -1.13
CA SER A 44 6.77 -7.96 -0.91
C SER A 44 8.18 -7.78 -0.32
N VAL A 45 9.00 -6.89 -0.87
CA VAL A 45 10.34 -6.59 -0.33
C VAL A 45 10.25 -6.15 1.13
N GLY A 46 9.32 -5.26 1.48
CA GLY A 46 9.10 -4.82 2.86
C GLY A 46 8.71 -5.96 3.79
N ALA A 47 7.82 -6.86 3.34
CA ALA A 47 7.45 -8.08 4.08
C ALA A 47 8.67 -8.98 4.34
N TYR A 48 9.51 -9.22 3.32
CA TYR A 48 10.72 -10.02 3.49
C TYR A 48 11.78 -9.36 4.37
N LEU A 49 11.97 -8.04 4.30
CA LEU A 49 12.85 -7.31 5.20
C LEU A 49 12.39 -7.40 6.65
N ALA A 50 11.09 -7.26 6.91
CA ALA A 50 10.51 -7.47 8.23
C ALA A 50 10.70 -8.92 8.70
N TYR A 51 10.47 -9.91 7.83
CA TYR A 51 10.69 -11.32 8.12
C TYR A 51 12.14 -11.60 8.51
N VAL A 52 13.11 -11.10 7.75
CA VAL A 52 14.53 -11.27 8.08
C VAL A 52 14.87 -10.63 9.43
N ALA A 53 14.34 -9.44 9.70
CA ALA A 53 14.53 -8.77 10.98
C ALA A 53 13.89 -9.53 12.16
N ASN A 54 12.75 -10.18 11.95
CA ASN A 54 12.08 -10.98 12.95
C ASN A 54 12.84 -12.29 13.21
N VAL A 55 13.11 -13.09 12.15
CA VAL A 55 13.67 -14.45 12.32
C VAL A 55 15.16 -14.44 12.57
N ARG A 56 15.94 -13.54 11.91
CA ARG A 56 17.42 -13.55 12.07
C ARG A 56 17.90 -12.64 13.20
N TRP A 57 17.22 -11.51 13.44
CA TRP A 57 17.62 -10.57 14.49
C TRP A 57 16.81 -10.73 15.77
N GLY A 58 15.80 -11.62 15.76
CA GLY A 58 14.95 -11.89 16.94
C GLY A 58 14.08 -10.70 17.36
N LEU A 59 13.82 -9.75 16.44
CA LEU A 59 13.01 -8.60 16.77
C LEU A 59 11.51 -8.98 16.87
N PRO A 60 10.78 -8.42 17.84
CA PRO A 60 9.33 -8.59 17.90
C PRO A 60 8.67 -8.16 16.57
N PRO A 61 7.59 -8.82 16.11
CA PRO A 61 6.99 -8.54 14.79
C PRO A 61 6.73 -7.05 14.53
N LEU A 62 6.17 -6.33 15.49
CA LEU A 62 5.91 -4.90 15.32
C LEU A 62 7.17 -4.03 15.30
N ALA A 63 8.25 -4.45 15.96
CA ALA A 63 9.53 -3.73 15.93
C ALA A 63 10.27 -3.87 14.60
N THR A 64 9.83 -4.77 13.72
CA THR A 64 10.38 -4.92 12.36
C THR A 64 9.86 -3.88 11.37
N LEU A 65 8.74 -3.22 11.68
CA LEU A 65 8.07 -2.29 10.78
C LEU A 65 8.92 -1.06 10.37
N PRO A 66 9.73 -0.44 11.24
CA PRO A 66 10.67 0.60 10.82
C PRO A 66 11.70 0.09 9.79
N VAL A 67 12.15 -1.16 9.91
CA VAL A 67 13.07 -1.79 8.95
C VAL A 67 12.36 -1.99 7.61
N ALA A 68 11.12 -2.49 7.63
CA ALA A 68 10.29 -2.60 6.43
C ALA A 68 10.07 -1.23 5.76
N PHE A 69 9.74 -0.20 6.53
CA PHE A 69 9.51 1.15 6.03
C PHE A 69 10.76 1.73 5.37
N ALA A 70 11.88 1.75 6.09
CA ALA A 70 13.12 2.33 5.60
C ALA A 70 13.67 1.55 4.39
N GLY A 71 13.71 0.22 4.48
CA GLY A 71 14.23 -0.65 3.42
C GLY A 71 13.38 -0.58 2.16
N ALA A 72 12.06 -0.70 2.28
CA ALA A 72 11.13 -0.56 1.15
C ALA A 72 11.20 0.84 0.52
N GLY A 73 11.27 1.90 1.34
CA GLY A 73 11.44 3.26 0.87
C GLY A 73 12.73 3.47 0.09
N LEU A 74 13.85 2.92 0.56
CA LEU A 74 15.15 2.98 -0.12
C LEU A 74 15.16 2.19 -1.43
N VAL A 75 14.59 0.97 -1.43
CA VAL A 75 14.44 0.16 -2.65
C VAL A 75 13.57 0.90 -3.66
N GLY A 76 12.45 1.48 -3.23
CA GLY A 76 11.60 2.29 -4.09
C GLY A 76 12.32 3.49 -4.70
N LEU A 77 13.15 4.20 -3.92
CA LEU A 77 14.00 5.29 -4.43
C LEU A 77 15.05 4.79 -5.42
N ALA A 78 15.66 3.65 -5.17
CA ALA A 78 16.64 3.06 -6.09
C ALA A 78 15.97 2.69 -7.41
N CYS A 79 14.80 2.02 -7.38
CA CYS A 79 14.01 1.68 -8.56
C CYS A 79 13.61 2.92 -9.37
N ASP A 80 13.20 4.00 -8.68
CA ASP A 80 12.88 5.26 -9.35
C ASP A 80 14.11 5.88 -10.04
N ARG A 81 15.23 5.97 -9.34
CA ARG A 81 16.45 6.60 -9.88
C ARG A 81 17.01 5.83 -11.08
N ILE A 82 16.99 4.50 -11.02
CA ILE A 82 17.57 3.63 -12.06
C ILE A 82 16.62 3.54 -13.27
N GLY A 83 15.34 3.31 -13.05
CA GLY A 83 14.38 2.98 -14.12
C GLY A 83 13.46 4.13 -14.52
N MET A 84 12.75 4.74 -13.55
CA MET A 84 11.60 5.59 -13.85
C MET A 84 11.95 7.08 -14.05
N ARG A 85 12.93 7.61 -13.29
CA ARG A 85 13.26 9.05 -13.30
C ARG A 85 13.74 9.55 -14.66
N ARG A 86 14.54 8.75 -15.38
CA ARG A 86 15.02 9.11 -16.71
C ARG A 86 13.88 9.19 -17.71
N LEU A 87 12.94 8.24 -17.64
CA LEU A 87 11.79 8.17 -18.55
C LEU A 87 10.79 9.30 -18.31
N ARG A 88 10.56 9.68 -17.04
CA ARG A 88 9.70 10.82 -16.72
C ARG A 88 10.22 12.16 -17.25
N ARG A 89 11.53 12.28 -17.45
CA ARG A 89 12.16 13.50 -17.98
C ARG A 89 12.26 13.51 -19.50
N ALA A 90 12.02 12.37 -20.16
CA ALA A 90 12.06 12.31 -21.62
C ALA A 90 10.85 13.05 -22.22
N PRO A 91 11.05 13.87 -23.25
CA PRO A 91 9.96 14.54 -23.94
C PRO A 91 9.22 13.51 -24.82
N SER A 92 8.22 12.83 -24.27
CA SER A 92 7.37 11.92 -25.01
C SER A 92 5.91 12.22 -24.72
N SER A 93 5.04 12.13 -25.74
CA SER A 93 3.59 12.33 -25.60
C SER A 93 2.94 11.34 -24.63
N ASP A 94 3.51 10.13 -24.49
CA ASP A 94 2.96 9.03 -23.69
C ASP A 94 3.80 8.71 -22.44
N GLY A 95 4.53 9.70 -21.91
CA GLY A 95 5.48 9.52 -20.80
C GLY A 95 4.87 8.84 -19.56
N GLY A 96 3.62 9.12 -19.24
CA GLY A 96 2.93 8.51 -18.09
C GLY A 96 2.68 7.00 -18.27
N LEU A 97 2.24 6.58 -19.45
CA LEU A 97 1.99 5.17 -19.77
C LEU A 97 3.30 4.37 -19.82
N THR A 98 4.34 4.92 -20.45
CA THR A 98 5.66 4.29 -20.53
C THR A 98 6.24 4.03 -19.13
N VAL A 99 6.17 5.00 -18.22
CA VAL A 99 6.65 4.85 -16.85
C VAL A 99 5.80 3.84 -16.05
N ALA A 100 4.48 3.79 -16.29
CA ALA A 100 3.61 2.79 -15.68
C ALA A 100 3.99 1.37 -16.13
N ILE A 101 4.25 1.15 -17.43
CA ILE A 101 4.71 -0.16 -17.96
C ILE A 101 6.05 -0.56 -17.33
N VAL A 102 7.01 0.38 -17.25
CA VAL A 102 8.31 0.12 -16.60
C VAL A 102 8.14 -0.22 -15.12
N SER A 103 7.17 0.40 -14.43
CA SER A 103 6.90 0.06 -13.02
C SER A 103 6.40 -1.38 -12.85
N ILE A 104 5.66 -1.94 -13.82
CA ILE A 104 5.30 -3.37 -13.85
C ILE A 104 6.54 -4.25 -14.04
N ALA A 105 7.43 -3.88 -14.97
CA ALA A 105 8.67 -4.62 -15.18
C ALA A 105 9.55 -4.62 -13.91
N ILE A 106 9.61 -3.50 -13.19
CA ILE A 106 10.31 -3.39 -11.90
C ILE A 106 9.65 -4.30 -10.85
N MET A 107 8.34 -4.33 -10.77
CA MET A 107 7.61 -5.24 -9.88
C MET A 107 8.02 -6.70 -10.14
N LEU A 108 7.95 -7.15 -11.38
CA LEU A 108 8.34 -8.50 -11.77
C LEU A 108 9.82 -8.81 -11.48
N ALA A 109 10.71 -7.83 -11.69
CA ALA A 109 12.13 -7.98 -11.36
C ALA A 109 12.35 -8.13 -9.86
N LEU A 110 11.66 -7.35 -9.01
CA LEU A 110 11.74 -7.48 -7.55
C LEU A 110 11.23 -8.84 -7.08
N GLU A 111 10.12 -9.33 -7.65
CA GLU A 111 9.60 -10.67 -7.35
C GLU A 111 10.59 -11.77 -7.77
N ALA A 112 11.21 -11.65 -8.95
CA ALA A 112 12.24 -12.60 -9.39
C ALA A 112 13.47 -12.60 -8.47
N ILE A 113 13.91 -11.42 -7.99
CA ILE A 113 15.01 -11.29 -7.03
C ILE A 113 14.65 -11.95 -5.69
N LEU A 114 13.40 -11.74 -5.20
CA LEU A 114 12.96 -12.38 -3.96
C LEU A 114 12.89 -13.90 -4.11
N ARG A 115 12.40 -14.42 -5.25
CA ARG A 115 12.41 -15.87 -5.53
C ARG A 115 13.82 -16.44 -5.58
N PHE A 116 14.75 -15.74 -6.21
CA PHE A 116 16.13 -16.16 -6.26
C PHE A 116 16.78 -16.19 -4.87
N ALA A 117 16.50 -15.20 -4.02
CA ALA A 117 17.11 -15.07 -2.70
C ALA A 117 16.49 -15.99 -1.64
N PHE A 118 15.18 -16.21 -1.67
CA PHE A 118 14.43 -16.89 -0.61
C PHE A 118 13.70 -18.16 -1.04
N GLY A 119 13.66 -18.46 -2.34
CA GLY A 119 12.88 -19.58 -2.91
C GLY A 119 11.40 -19.22 -3.07
N ASN A 120 10.59 -20.25 -3.37
CA ASN A 120 9.13 -20.09 -3.55
C ASN A 120 8.31 -20.53 -2.33
N ASP A 121 8.98 -20.97 -1.27
CA ASP A 121 8.30 -21.51 -0.09
C ASP A 121 7.60 -20.42 0.69
N LEU A 122 6.46 -20.79 1.27
CA LEU A 122 5.77 -19.93 2.23
C LEU A 122 6.63 -19.74 3.48
N ARG A 123 6.78 -18.50 3.91
CA ARG A 123 7.49 -18.11 5.11
C ARG A 123 6.54 -17.49 6.12
N SER A 124 6.67 -17.87 7.37
CA SER A 124 5.87 -17.34 8.48
C SER A 124 6.75 -16.57 9.45
N PHE A 125 6.20 -15.50 9.99
CA PHE A 125 6.83 -14.77 11.08
C PHE A 125 6.85 -15.61 12.36
N ASP A 126 7.85 -15.40 13.20
CA ASP A 126 7.84 -15.93 14.56
C ASP A 126 6.95 -15.03 15.44
N VAL A 127 5.68 -15.40 15.48
CA VAL A 127 4.65 -14.68 16.24
C VAL A 127 4.26 -15.54 17.43
N PRO A 128 4.27 -15.02 18.68
CA PRO A 128 3.81 -15.78 19.83
C PRO A 128 2.34 -16.17 19.67
N ILE A 129 2.07 -17.46 19.90
CA ILE A 129 0.70 -18.00 19.83
C ILE A 129 -0.13 -17.40 20.97
N MET A 130 -1.05 -16.53 20.63
CA MET A 130 -1.99 -15.91 21.56
C MET A 130 -3.39 -16.48 21.36
N ARG A 131 -4.15 -16.60 22.45
CA ARG A 131 -5.56 -17.03 22.35
C ARG A 131 -6.42 -15.89 21.81
N ASP A 132 -7.32 -16.23 20.91
CA ASP A 132 -8.30 -15.27 20.39
C ASP A 132 -9.16 -14.71 21.52
N VAL A 133 -9.40 -13.41 21.46
CA VAL A 133 -10.30 -12.73 22.38
C VAL A 133 -11.69 -12.71 21.76
N ASN A 134 -12.66 -13.17 22.54
CA ASN A 134 -14.07 -13.16 22.11
C ASN A 134 -14.74 -11.91 22.70
N VAL A 135 -15.05 -10.94 21.85
CA VAL A 135 -15.74 -9.71 22.24
C VAL A 135 -17.13 -9.71 21.61
N GLY A 136 -18.15 -9.97 22.43
CA GLY A 136 -19.55 -9.92 21.96
C GLY A 136 -19.90 -10.93 20.87
N GLY A 137 -19.24 -12.09 20.81
CA GLY A 137 -19.44 -13.12 19.78
C GLY A 137 -18.55 -12.98 18.55
N ILE A 138 -17.71 -11.94 18.49
CA ILE A 138 -16.70 -11.75 17.46
C ILE A 138 -15.35 -12.26 17.97
N ARG A 139 -14.69 -13.12 17.21
CA ARG A 139 -13.35 -13.64 17.52
C ARG A 139 -12.31 -12.81 16.79
N VAL A 140 -11.41 -12.18 17.54
CA VAL A 140 -10.32 -11.39 16.99
C VAL A 140 -9.01 -11.79 17.68
N SER A 141 -7.98 -12.03 16.90
CA SER A 141 -6.65 -12.27 17.44
C SER A 141 -6.07 -10.96 18.03
N PRO A 142 -5.37 -11.02 19.17
CA PRO A 142 -4.63 -9.86 19.71
C PRO A 142 -3.66 -9.26 18.68
N GLN A 143 -3.09 -10.09 17.80
CA GLN A 143 -2.22 -9.64 16.72
C GLN A 143 -2.96 -8.77 15.71
N GLN A 144 -4.20 -9.11 15.35
CA GLN A 144 -5.04 -8.31 14.45
C GLN A 144 -5.38 -6.94 15.06
N PHE A 145 -5.66 -6.88 16.35
CA PHE A 145 -5.83 -5.60 17.06
C PHE A 145 -4.56 -4.75 17.04
N ALA A 146 -3.40 -5.37 17.25
CA ALA A 146 -2.12 -4.69 17.18
C ALA A 146 -1.83 -4.17 15.75
N ASN A 147 -2.10 -4.98 14.73
CA ASN A 147 -1.96 -4.58 13.32
C ASN A 147 -2.88 -3.40 12.97
N LEU A 148 -4.15 -3.45 13.41
CA LEU A 148 -5.09 -2.35 13.25
C LEU A 148 -4.60 -1.06 13.94
N GLY A 149 -4.14 -1.17 15.19
CA GLY A 149 -3.60 -0.05 15.95
C GLY A 149 -2.41 0.61 15.25
N VAL A 150 -1.49 -0.20 14.74
CA VAL A 150 -0.34 0.29 13.97
C VAL A 150 -0.78 0.94 12.66
N ALA A 151 -1.66 0.31 11.90
CA ALA A 151 -2.14 0.87 10.63
C ALA A 151 -2.80 2.23 10.84
N VAL A 152 -3.64 2.37 11.86
CA VAL A 152 -4.27 3.65 12.24
C VAL A 152 -3.22 4.66 12.70
N ALA A 153 -2.27 4.28 13.56
CA ALA A 153 -1.23 5.17 14.06
C ALA A 153 -0.33 5.68 12.92
N VAL A 154 0.14 4.80 12.03
CA VAL A 154 0.98 5.18 10.88
C VAL A 154 0.21 6.11 9.93
N THR A 155 -1.05 5.79 9.65
CA THR A 155 -1.92 6.65 8.82
C THR A 155 -2.13 8.01 9.47
N ALA A 156 -2.43 8.07 10.76
CA ALA A 156 -2.59 9.32 11.50
C ALA A 156 -1.29 10.15 11.51
N CYS A 157 -0.13 9.53 11.77
CA CYS A 157 1.18 10.18 11.68
C CYS A 157 1.43 10.77 10.30
N LEU A 158 1.07 10.05 9.23
CA LEU A 158 1.23 10.55 7.87
C LEU A 158 0.35 11.79 7.61
N PHE A 159 -0.92 11.78 8.05
CA PHE A 159 -1.80 12.95 7.90
C PHE A 159 -1.33 14.14 8.72
N LEU A 160 -0.84 13.92 9.94
CA LEU A 160 -0.21 14.95 10.75
C LEU A 160 1.04 15.52 10.06
N TYR A 161 1.88 14.65 9.50
CA TYR A 161 3.02 15.06 8.69
C TYR A 161 2.61 15.97 7.54
N PHE A 162 1.61 15.55 6.73
CA PHE A 162 1.12 16.37 5.61
C PHE A 162 0.53 17.70 6.06
N ARG A 163 -0.15 17.74 7.20
CA ARG A 163 -0.83 18.94 7.68
C ARG A 163 0.15 19.96 8.26
N HIS A 164 1.14 19.50 9.05
CA HIS A 164 1.95 20.37 9.89
C HIS A 164 3.36 20.63 9.35
N THR A 165 3.91 19.80 8.43
CA THR A 165 5.27 19.99 7.95
C THR A 165 5.37 20.88 6.71
N ARG A 166 6.54 21.53 6.54
CA ARG A 166 6.86 22.30 5.33
C ARG A 166 6.87 21.40 4.09
N MET A 167 7.39 20.18 4.21
CA MET A 167 7.43 19.21 3.12
C MET A 167 6.03 18.72 2.73
N GLY A 168 5.11 18.50 3.67
CA GLY A 168 3.73 18.18 3.36
C GLY A 168 3.03 19.31 2.58
N LYS A 169 3.33 20.59 2.90
CA LYS A 169 2.86 21.74 2.12
C LYS A 169 3.46 21.75 0.72
N ALA A 170 4.76 21.48 0.61
CA ALA A 170 5.48 21.41 -0.68
C ALA A 170 4.92 20.30 -1.57
N MET A 171 4.59 19.11 -1.01
CA MET A 171 3.99 18.02 -1.76
C MET A 171 2.62 18.40 -2.33
N ARG A 172 1.77 19.09 -1.57
CA ARG A 172 0.50 19.60 -2.09
C ARG A 172 0.70 20.64 -3.18
N ALA A 173 1.63 21.58 -3.01
CA ALA A 173 1.94 22.61 -4.02
C ALA A 173 2.42 21.99 -5.35
N VAL A 174 3.29 20.96 -5.28
CA VAL A 174 3.76 20.24 -6.48
C VAL A 174 2.64 19.40 -7.09
N ALA A 175 1.79 18.79 -6.27
CA ALA A 175 0.62 18.03 -6.73
C ALA A 175 -0.40 18.92 -7.46
N ASP A 176 -0.60 20.16 -7.01
CA ASP A 176 -1.49 21.12 -7.68
C ASP A 176 -0.86 21.65 -8.99
N ASN A 177 0.33 22.22 -8.92
CA ASN A 177 1.03 22.75 -10.09
C ASN A 177 2.57 22.71 -9.91
N PRO A 178 3.27 21.74 -10.53
CA PRO A 178 4.72 21.61 -10.38
C PRO A 178 5.52 22.78 -10.96
N THR A 179 5.00 23.42 -12.01
CA THR A 179 5.66 24.59 -12.63
C THR A 179 5.60 25.80 -11.71
N LEU A 180 4.44 26.09 -11.16
CA LEU A 180 4.25 27.19 -10.23
C LEU A 180 5.04 26.96 -8.92
N ALA A 181 5.08 25.71 -8.43
CA ALA A 181 5.87 25.34 -7.27
C ALA A 181 7.35 25.63 -7.48
N ARG A 182 7.88 25.29 -8.67
CA ARG A 182 9.28 25.59 -9.04
C ARG A 182 9.58 27.08 -9.06
N LEU A 183 8.66 27.91 -9.58
CA LEU A 183 8.79 29.37 -9.56
C LEU A 183 8.83 29.95 -8.14
N LYS A 184 8.23 29.26 -7.18
CA LYS A 184 8.26 29.60 -5.73
C LYS A 184 9.44 28.99 -4.97
N GLY A 185 10.43 28.41 -5.69
CA GLY A 185 11.65 27.85 -5.09
C GLY A 185 11.49 26.42 -4.52
N ILE A 186 10.36 25.73 -4.82
CA ILE A 186 10.17 24.33 -4.42
C ILE A 186 10.70 23.44 -5.54
N ASP A 187 11.70 22.59 -5.24
CA ASP A 187 12.22 21.61 -6.21
C ASP A 187 11.27 20.40 -6.32
N PRO A 188 10.58 20.20 -7.48
CA PRO A 188 9.69 19.07 -7.67
C PRO A 188 10.39 17.71 -7.64
N ASP A 189 11.69 17.64 -7.96
CA ASP A 189 12.44 16.38 -7.96
C ASP A 189 12.70 15.89 -6.52
N VAL A 190 13.00 16.80 -5.59
CA VAL A 190 13.16 16.48 -4.17
C VAL A 190 11.82 16.03 -3.58
N VAL A 191 10.75 16.74 -3.93
CA VAL A 191 9.39 16.41 -3.47
C VAL A 191 8.94 15.04 -4.02
N SER A 192 9.21 14.76 -5.30
CA SER A 192 8.92 13.46 -5.92
C SER A 192 9.69 12.31 -5.25
N ALA A 193 10.98 12.51 -4.97
CA ALA A 193 11.80 11.51 -4.28
C ALA A 193 11.25 11.22 -2.87
N LEU A 194 10.84 12.26 -2.14
CA LEU A 194 10.22 12.08 -0.83
C LEU A 194 8.86 11.37 -0.91
N ALA A 195 8.03 11.70 -1.90
CA ALA A 195 6.75 11.02 -2.13
C ALA A 195 6.95 9.53 -2.42
N ILE A 196 7.96 9.18 -3.21
CA ILE A 196 8.33 7.80 -3.50
C ILE A 196 8.82 7.10 -2.23
N PHE A 197 9.74 7.71 -1.49
CA PHE A 197 10.26 7.11 -0.26
C PHE A 197 9.16 6.81 0.75
N LEU A 198 8.30 7.79 1.03
CA LEU A 198 7.19 7.63 1.97
C LEU A 198 6.16 6.63 1.45
N GLY A 199 5.78 6.72 0.16
CA GLY A 199 4.76 5.85 -0.43
C GLY A 199 5.20 4.39 -0.51
N MET A 200 6.44 4.15 -0.92
CA MET A 200 7.02 2.81 -0.96
C MET A 200 7.31 2.27 0.44
N GLY A 201 7.73 3.14 1.37
CA GLY A 201 7.87 2.78 2.79
C GLY A 201 6.54 2.32 3.39
N LEU A 202 5.44 3.05 3.14
CA LEU A 202 4.09 2.65 3.57
C LEU A 202 3.66 1.32 2.95
N ALA A 203 3.96 1.11 1.67
CA ALA A 203 3.69 -0.16 1.00
C ALA A 203 4.46 -1.31 1.66
N GLY A 204 5.73 -1.08 2.04
CA GLY A 204 6.54 -2.06 2.77
C GLY A 204 5.97 -2.40 4.15
N VAL A 205 5.50 -1.40 4.89
CA VAL A 205 4.82 -1.62 6.19
C VAL A 205 3.53 -2.40 5.99
N GLY A 206 2.71 -2.03 4.99
CA GLY A 206 1.48 -2.76 4.67
C GLY A 206 1.76 -4.22 4.30
N GLY A 207 2.79 -4.47 3.48
CA GLY A 207 3.23 -5.82 3.14
C GLY A 207 3.71 -6.62 4.37
N ALA A 208 4.44 -5.98 5.29
CA ALA A 208 4.88 -6.60 6.53
C ALA A 208 3.70 -6.96 7.44
N LEU A 209 2.71 -6.06 7.61
CA LEU A 209 1.51 -6.33 8.40
C LEU A 209 0.68 -7.47 7.81
N LEU A 210 0.53 -7.51 6.47
CA LEU A 210 -0.11 -8.64 5.79
C LEU A 210 0.62 -9.95 6.06
N GLY A 211 1.97 -9.91 6.02
CA GLY A 211 2.80 -11.08 6.30
C GLY A 211 2.74 -11.57 7.74
N ILE A 212 2.65 -10.65 8.70
CA ILE A 212 2.50 -10.98 10.12
C ILE A 212 1.14 -11.65 10.40
N ASP A 213 0.10 -11.23 9.67
CA ASP A 213 -1.27 -11.77 9.83
C ASP A 213 -1.46 -13.13 9.14
N THR A 214 -0.70 -13.38 8.08
CA THR A 214 -0.83 -14.62 7.28
C THR A 214 0.53 -15.32 7.15
N SER A 215 0.99 -15.46 5.94
CA SER A 215 2.33 -15.91 5.56
C SER A 215 2.78 -15.13 4.34
N ILE A 216 4.08 -15.09 4.09
CA ILE A 216 4.64 -14.40 2.93
C ILE A 216 5.19 -15.38 1.91
N ASP A 217 5.03 -15.02 0.66
CA ASP A 217 5.74 -15.58 -0.47
C ASP A 217 6.22 -14.44 -1.39
N PRO A 218 7.08 -14.68 -2.35
CA PRO A 218 7.57 -13.63 -3.25
C PRO A 218 6.47 -12.91 -4.02
N LEU A 219 5.30 -13.55 -4.23
CA LEU A 219 4.14 -13.00 -4.94
C LEU A 219 3.12 -12.30 -4.03
N THR A 220 3.39 -12.22 -2.73
CA THR A 220 2.43 -11.62 -1.77
C THR A 220 1.95 -10.24 -2.22
N GLY A 221 2.85 -9.36 -2.64
CA GLY A 221 2.48 -8.02 -3.09
C GLY A 221 1.65 -8.01 -4.37
N SER A 222 2.00 -8.82 -5.37
CA SER A 222 1.25 -8.87 -6.64
C SER A 222 -0.15 -9.46 -6.49
N ARG A 223 -0.37 -10.38 -5.55
CA ARG A 223 -1.71 -10.88 -5.23
C ARG A 223 -2.62 -9.77 -4.70
N PHE A 224 -2.08 -8.83 -3.95
CA PHE A 224 -2.83 -7.71 -3.39
C PHE A 224 -2.79 -6.45 -4.26
N LEU A 225 -2.05 -6.45 -5.39
CA LEU A 225 -1.92 -5.29 -6.27
C LEU A 225 -3.28 -4.71 -6.67
N LEU A 226 -4.19 -5.58 -7.11
CA LEU A 226 -5.52 -5.16 -7.54
C LEU A 226 -6.32 -4.55 -6.40
N THR A 227 -6.22 -5.11 -5.19
CA THR A 227 -6.88 -4.60 -3.99
C THR A 227 -6.32 -3.22 -3.60
N PHE A 228 -4.98 -3.02 -3.64
CA PHE A 228 -4.36 -1.72 -3.38
C PHE A 228 -4.79 -0.66 -4.39
N PHE A 229 -4.84 -1.05 -5.66
CA PHE A 229 -5.27 -0.19 -6.74
C PHE A 229 -6.77 0.12 -6.65
N ALA A 230 -7.61 -0.90 -6.38
CA ALA A 230 -9.04 -0.74 -6.15
C ALA A 230 -9.33 0.25 -5.04
N ALA A 231 -8.66 0.11 -3.90
CA ALA A 231 -8.79 1.00 -2.76
C ALA A 231 -8.45 2.45 -3.12
N SER A 232 -7.33 2.65 -3.86
CA SER A 232 -6.88 3.98 -4.28
C SER A 232 -7.82 4.61 -5.32
N VAL A 233 -8.31 3.83 -6.28
CA VAL A 233 -9.25 4.30 -7.33
C VAL A 233 -10.59 4.65 -6.72
N LEU A 234 -11.14 3.77 -5.90
CA LEU A 234 -12.43 3.96 -5.23
C LEU A 234 -12.39 5.19 -4.32
N GLY A 235 -11.29 5.39 -3.61
CA GLY A 235 -11.08 6.58 -2.78
C GLY A 235 -10.86 7.85 -3.57
N GLY A 236 -10.32 7.74 -4.78
CA GLY A 236 -9.84 8.82 -5.63
C GLY A 236 -8.31 8.84 -5.69
N LEU A 237 -7.74 8.50 -6.86
CA LEU A 237 -6.30 8.25 -7.06
C LEU A 237 -5.37 9.33 -6.52
N ALA A 238 -5.78 10.60 -6.52
CA ALA A 238 -4.97 11.71 -6.04
C ALA A 238 -5.31 12.14 -4.59
N SER A 239 -6.16 11.38 -3.89
CA SER A 239 -6.64 11.72 -2.54
C SER A 239 -6.19 10.65 -1.52
N PRO A 240 -5.09 10.87 -0.77
CA PRO A 240 -4.66 9.94 0.28
C PRO A 240 -5.73 9.66 1.34
N ALA A 241 -6.55 10.67 1.68
CA ALA A 241 -7.68 10.50 2.61
C ALA A 241 -8.78 9.61 2.00
N GLY A 242 -9.06 9.80 0.71
CA GLY A 242 -9.98 8.95 -0.02
C GLY A 242 -9.49 7.50 -0.06
N ALA A 243 -8.19 7.28 -0.29
CA ALA A 243 -7.60 5.94 -0.34
C ALA A 243 -7.81 5.15 0.96
N VAL A 244 -7.79 5.79 2.13
CA VAL A 244 -8.12 5.13 3.41
C VAL A 244 -9.58 4.65 3.42
N ILE A 245 -10.51 5.52 3.03
CA ILE A 245 -11.94 5.17 2.98
C ILE A 245 -12.17 4.06 1.95
N GLY A 246 -11.54 4.18 0.78
CA GLY A 246 -11.58 3.17 -0.26
C GLY A 246 -11.04 1.82 0.19
N ALA A 247 -9.94 1.81 0.95
CA ALA A 247 -9.34 0.59 1.48
C ALA A 247 -10.25 -0.12 2.49
N VAL A 248 -10.86 0.63 3.40
CA VAL A 248 -11.82 0.06 4.35
C VAL A 248 -13.06 -0.47 3.61
N ALA A 249 -13.57 0.29 2.62
CA ALA A 249 -14.73 -0.15 1.83
C ALA A 249 -14.43 -1.44 1.04
N ILE A 250 -13.25 -1.54 0.40
CA ILE A 250 -12.82 -2.75 -0.32
C ILE A 250 -12.60 -3.90 0.66
N GLY A 251 -11.89 -3.69 1.77
CA GLY A 251 -11.68 -4.74 2.78
C GLY A 251 -12.99 -5.31 3.32
N VAL A 252 -13.95 -4.45 3.62
CA VAL A 252 -15.29 -4.88 4.04
C VAL A 252 -16.03 -5.61 2.91
N ALA A 253 -15.97 -5.11 1.67
CA ALA A 253 -16.62 -5.75 0.53
C ALA A 253 -16.03 -7.14 0.26
N GLU A 254 -14.70 -7.29 0.31
CA GLU A 254 -14.02 -8.58 0.14
C GLU A 254 -14.43 -9.58 1.23
N GLU A 255 -14.40 -9.20 2.50
CA GLU A 255 -14.74 -10.10 3.62
C GLU A 255 -16.23 -10.47 3.65
N VAL A 256 -17.10 -9.52 3.37
CA VAL A 256 -18.55 -9.81 3.28
C VAL A 256 -18.87 -10.73 2.10
N ALA A 257 -18.19 -10.56 0.97
CA ALA A 257 -18.36 -11.42 -0.19
C ALA A 257 -17.95 -12.88 0.09
N LEU A 258 -16.96 -13.11 0.97
CA LEU A 258 -16.51 -14.45 1.35
C LEU A 258 -17.57 -15.26 2.14
N ILE A 259 -18.66 -14.66 2.60
CA ILE A 259 -19.79 -15.38 3.20
C ILE A 259 -20.46 -16.25 2.14
N TRP A 260 -20.48 -15.83 0.87
CA TRP A 260 -21.13 -16.54 -0.23
C TRP A 260 -20.18 -17.09 -1.27
N LEU A 261 -18.95 -16.54 -1.36
CA LEU A 261 -17.96 -16.89 -2.39
C LEU A 261 -16.77 -17.62 -1.77
N PRO A 262 -16.20 -18.63 -2.47
CA PRO A 262 -14.92 -19.23 -2.06
C PRO A 262 -13.79 -18.19 -2.01
N PRO A 263 -12.80 -18.35 -1.11
CA PRO A 263 -11.68 -17.41 -0.93
C PRO A 263 -10.86 -17.13 -2.19
N THR A 264 -10.88 -18.04 -3.16
CA THR A 264 -10.22 -17.90 -4.47
C THR A 264 -10.74 -16.69 -5.26
N TYR A 265 -11.99 -16.28 -5.03
CA TYR A 265 -12.62 -15.15 -5.72
C TYR A 265 -12.43 -13.79 -5.02
N ARG A 266 -11.64 -13.73 -3.93
CA ARG A 266 -11.41 -12.50 -3.19
C ARG A 266 -10.96 -11.34 -4.10
N SER A 267 -9.95 -11.56 -4.94
CA SER A 267 -9.45 -10.53 -5.87
C SER A 267 -10.47 -10.12 -6.92
N ALA A 268 -11.41 -11.00 -7.29
CA ALA A 268 -12.47 -10.69 -8.25
C ALA A 268 -13.45 -9.67 -7.68
N VAL A 269 -13.70 -9.69 -6.37
CA VAL A 269 -14.55 -8.70 -5.68
C VAL A 269 -13.97 -7.29 -5.82
N GLY A 270 -12.67 -7.13 -5.58
CA GLY A 270 -11.97 -5.88 -5.79
C GLY A 270 -12.09 -5.39 -7.24
N PHE A 271 -11.97 -6.30 -8.22
CA PHE A 271 -12.10 -5.97 -9.64
C PHE A 271 -13.52 -5.51 -10.01
N VAL A 272 -14.53 -6.22 -9.55
CA VAL A 272 -15.95 -5.84 -9.75
C VAL A 272 -16.23 -4.49 -9.10
N ALA A 273 -15.70 -4.25 -7.90
CA ALA A 273 -15.86 -2.97 -7.22
C ALA A 273 -15.25 -1.81 -8.03
N ILE A 274 -14.02 -1.99 -8.58
CA ILE A 274 -13.41 -0.98 -9.48
C ILE A 274 -14.32 -0.72 -10.68
N PHE A 275 -14.74 -1.79 -11.36
CA PHE A 275 -15.54 -1.68 -12.58
C PHE A 275 -16.85 -0.92 -12.33
N LEU A 276 -17.60 -1.33 -11.31
CA LEU A 276 -18.85 -0.66 -10.94
C LEU A 276 -18.60 0.81 -10.56
N PHE A 277 -17.57 1.06 -9.75
CA PHE A 277 -17.32 2.42 -9.26
C PHE A 277 -16.87 3.36 -10.38
N LEU A 278 -15.97 2.93 -11.26
CA LEU A 278 -15.52 3.72 -12.41
C LEU A 278 -16.66 3.99 -13.41
N THR A 279 -17.62 3.06 -13.52
CA THR A 279 -18.79 3.24 -14.39
C THR A 279 -19.71 4.35 -13.86
N PHE A 280 -19.94 4.41 -12.54
CA PHE A 280 -20.87 5.36 -11.94
C PHE A 280 -20.20 6.66 -11.44
N ARG A 281 -18.93 6.58 -10.95
CA ARG A 281 -18.16 7.70 -10.43
C ARG A 281 -16.67 7.60 -10.79
N PRO A 282 -16.28 8.00 -12.01
CA PRO A 282 -14.88 7.86 -12.47
C PRO A 282 -13.87 8.68 -11.68
N GLN A 283 -14.33 9.63 -10.85
CA GLN A 283 -13.45 10.48 -10.03
C GLN A 283 -13.14 9.88 -8.64
N GLY A 284 -13.78 8.78 -8.25
CA GLY A 284 -13.70 8.23 -6.90
C GLY A 284 -14.56 8.98 -5.88
N LEU A 285 -14.49 8.54 -4.60
CA LEU A 285 -15.28 9.12 -3.51
C LEU A 285 -14.86 10.56 -3.16
N MET A 286 -13.55 10.84 -3.18
CA MET A 286 -12.95 12.13 -2.81
C MET A 286 -12.09 12.75 -3.93
N GLY A 287 -12.25 12.31 -5.19
CA GLY A 287 -11.57 12.92 -6.33
C GLY A 287 -12.06 14.35 -6.57
N ARG A 288 -11.12 15.28 -6.74
CA ARG A 288 -11.45 16.65 -7.18
C ARG A 288 -11.81 16.63 -8.66
N ARG A 289 -12.82 17.42 -9.04
CA ARG A 289 -13.14 17.74 -10.44
C ARG A 289 -12.05 18.55 -11.09
#